data_a215c2756b214a3cccfd6aa69ac525d8
#
_entry.id   a215c2756b214a3cccfd6aa69ac525d8
#
_cell.length_a   1.000
_cell.length_b   1.000
_cell.length_c   1.000
_cell.angle_alpha   90.00
_cell.angle_beta   90.00
_cell.angle_gamma   90.00
#
_symmetry.space_group_name_H-M   'P 1'
#
loop_
_entity.id
_entity.type
_entity.pdbx_description
1 polymer ?
#
loop_
_entity_poly.entity_id
_entity_poly.type
_entity_poly.pdbx_seq_one_letter_code
_entity_poly.pdbx_strand_id
1 'polypeptide(L)'
;MKKLIILLFFGVFIAKTQAQEYFPNNESIPNKNNYYTAFTNAKIYVTPTQIIEKGTLLIQNGKVVASGNSVAIPKNAMIIDAEGKSIYPSFIDMYTSFGADKPKRAASSERGSSYDTKRAGYYWNENIRSEINAYETFAYDETKAEELLKAGFGVVGTHIQDGIARGTGAIVALNNSDKTNRILSNKASQHFGFTRSVTTNQSYPSSLMGMMALLRQMYHDKEWYTNGNATNKDLSLEALIANEKLVQIFTAEDKLNSLRASKIAKEFGLNYILKGAGNEFERIQEIKKTNASFIIPINFPEAYDVSNPFNANQMELADLRFWNQAPSNLKVLSENGITFALTTDKLKKIEDFRGNLLKAIQFGFDPTKALEALTTTPAALLGKSNEIGSLKTGSYANFIITSGAIFDEKTIVFENWVQGNKYVINDWTVKDIRGEYDLTVSNETYKLKIEGEVAKPKSDITTADKKKVKSNLTFANQWVTLLIKSNDDVKTNFLRLNGLVDTTENLSGKAILNNGSEVTWYAKKTAPFKIVKDSSAVEKPFAVQPVTYPNIAYGNTELPKAQTLLF
;
A
#
# COMPACT_ATOMS: atom_id res chain seq x y z
N MET A 1 -63.32 -48.47 14.15
CA MET A 1 -62.16 -48.36 15.04
C MET A 1 -60.81 -48.58 14.32
N LYS A 2 -60.59 -49.62 13.49
CA LYS A 2 -59.32 -49.83 12.79
C LYS A 2 -58.88 -48.69 11.84
N LYS A 3 -59.85 -48.00 11.18
CA LYS A 3 -59.48 -46.88 10.31
C LYS A 3 -59.09 -45.57 11.08
N LEU A 4 -59.61 -45.41 12.28
CA LEU A 4 -59.28 -44.27 13.15
C LEU A 4 -57.89 -44.39 13.74
N ILE A 5 -57.43 -45.62 14.04
CA ILE A 5 -56.09 -45.91 14.55
C ILE A 5 -55.05 -45.68 13.47
N ILE A 6 -55.33 -45.98 12.20
CA ILE A 6 -54.41 -45.71 11.09
C ILE A 6 -54.25 -44.21 10.85
N LEU A 7 -55.32 -43.41 11.01
CA LEU A 7 -55.23 -41.95 10.89
C LEU A 7 -54.44 -41.30 12.06
N LEU A 8 -54.58 -41.88 13.26
CA LEU A 8 -53.79 -41.44 14.42
C LEU A 8 -52.31 -41.80 14.26
N PHE A 9 -51.99 -42.95 13.67
CA PHE A 9 -50.60 -43.36 13.39
C PHE A 9 -49.94 -42.51 12.27
N PHE A 10 -50.73 -42.07 11.27
CA PHE A 10 -50.23 -41.15 10.24
C PHE A 10 -50.07 -39.71 10.76
N GLY A 11 -50.89 -39.27 11.73
CA GLY A 11 -50.80 -37.98 12.37
C GLY A 11 -49.56 -37.82 13.30
N VAL A 12 -49.06 -38.92 13.85
CA VAL A 12 -47.86 -38.91 14.72
C VAL A 12 -46.55 -38.86 13.88
N PHE A 13 -46.57 -39.29 12.63
CA PHE A 13 -45.41 -39.20 11.73
C PHE A 13 -45.23 -37.82 11.07
N ILE A 14 -46.18 -36.88 11.25
CA ILE A 14 -46.03 -35.48 10.86
C ILE A 14 -45.44 -34.64 12.03
N ALA A 15 -45.06 -35.28 13.14
CA ALA A 15 -44.36 -34.62 14.22
C ALA A 15 -42.94 -34.26 13.75
N LYS A 16 -42.83 -33.04 13.24
CA LYS A 16 -41.65 -32.21 13.22
C LYS A 16 -40.32 -32.97 13.09
N THR A 17 -39.88 -33.17 11.86
CA THR A 17 -38.45 -33.11 11.62
C THR A 17 -38.00 -31.72 12.04
N GLN A 18 -37.65 -31.53 13.31
CA GLN A 18 -36.77 -30.44 13.65
C GLN A 18 -35.50 -30.75 12.89
N ALA A 19 -35.21 -29.95 11.87
CA ALA A 19 -33.93 -29.96 11.24
C ALA A 19 -32.91 -29.89 12.39
N GLN A 20 -31.94 -30.77 12.39
CA GLN A 20 -30.81 -30.72 13.31
C GLN A 20 -30.38 -29.26 13.42
N GLU A 21 -30.28 -28.74 14.64
CA GLU A 21 -29.69 -27.43 14.84
C GLU A 21 -28.34 -27.45 14.13
N TYR A 22 -28.20 -26.57 13.17
CA TYR A 22 -26.94 -26.38 12.50
C TYR A 22 -25.93 -25.95 13.57
N PHE A 23 -25.02 -26.84 13.95
CA PHE A 23 -23.94 -26.47 14.83
C PHE A 23 -23.12 -25.39 14.11
N PRO A 24 -23.05 -24.16 14.65
CA PRO A 24 -22.19 -23.16 14.06
C PRO A 24 -20.77 -23.74 14.01
N ASN A 25 -20.12 -23.61 12.87
CA ASN A 25 -18.70 -23.90 12.76
C ASN A 25 -17.99 -23.22 13.94
N ASN A 26 -16.98 -23.90 14.54
CA ASN A 26 -16.22 -23.37 15.68
C ASN A 26 -15.57 -22.01 15.41
N GLU A 27 -15.49 -21.59 14.15
CA GLU A 27 -15.23 -20.21 13.74
C GLU A 27 -16.59 -19.48 13.80
N SER A 28 -16.76 -18.63 14.82
CA SER A 28 -17.95 -17.76 14.94
C SER A 28 -18.27 -17.15 13.59
N ILE A 29 -19.51 -17.40 13.09
CA ILE A 29 -20.02 -16.68 11.94
C ILE A 29 -19.90 -15.19 12.30
N PRO A 30 -19.08 -14.39 11.61
CA PRO A 30 -18.95 -12.99 11.93
C PRO A 30 -20.36 -12.41 11.87
N ASN A 31 -20.80 -11.88 13.00
CA ASN A 31 -22.10 -11.21 13.07
C ASN A 31 -21.98 -10.02 12.12
N LYS A 32 -22.46 -10.19 10.88
CA LYS A 32 -22.45 -9.12 9.88
C LYS A 32 -23.21 -7.99 10.50
N ASN A 33 -22.49 -6.97 10.92
CA ASN A 33 -23.08 -5.81 11.55
C ASN A 33 -23.94 -5.11 10.49
N ASN A 34 -25.21 -5.49 10.41
CA ASN A 34 -26.18 -4.94 9.46
C ASN A 34 -26.54 -3.48 9.78
N TYR A 35 -25.88 -2.88 10.78
CA TYR A 35 -26.10 -1.50 11.14
C TYR A 35 -25.46 -0.57 10.14
N TYR A 36 -26.15 0.53 9.89
CA TYR A 36 -25.55 1.64 9.19
C TYR A 36 -24.50 2.32 10.08
N THR A 37 -23.39 2.73 9.48
CA THR A 37 -22.41 3.61 10.13
C THR A 37 -22.32 4.89 9.32
N ALA A 38 -22.54 6.03 9.96
CA ALA A 38 -22.50 7.35 9.36
C ALA A 38 -21.33 8.15 9.91
N PHE A 39 -20.40 8.54 9.05
CA PHE A 39 -19.33 9.49 9.38
C PHE A 39 -19.79 10.87 8.99
N THR A 40 -20.05 11.74 9.97
CA THR A 40 -20.60 13.07 9.76
C THR A 40 -19.57 14.16 9.86
N ASN A 41 -19.85 15.35 9.29
CA ASN A 41 -19.04 16.56 9.38
C ASN A 41 -17.62 16.44 8.78
N ALA A 42 -17.32 15.40 8.03
CA ALA A 42 -16.01 15.16 7.44
C ALA A 42 -15.82 15.90 6.11
N LYS A 43 -14.56 16.21 5.78
CA LYS A 43 -14.17 16.50 4.41
C LYS A 43 -13.97 15.16 3.67
N ILE A 44 -14.75 14.91 2.61
CA ILE A 44 -14.80 13.61 1.95
C ILE A 44 -14.31 13.73 0.51
N TYR A 45 -13.27 13.00 0.19
CA TYR A 45 -12.78 12.83 -1.18
C TYR A 45 -13.48 11.61 -1.79
N VAL A 46 -14.63 11.83 -2.44
CA VAL A 46 -15.37 10.75 -3.13
C VAL A 46 -14.51 10.16 -4.25
N THR A 47 -13.82 11.03 -4.98
CA THR A 47 -12.72 10.74 -5.90
C THR A 47 -11.63 11.80 -5.69
N PRO A 48 -10.44 11.69 -6.28
CA PRO A 48 -9.40 12.71 -6.18
C PRO A 48 -9.85 14.13 -6.58
N THR A 49 -10.83 14.23 -7.50
CA THR A 49 -11.35 15.50 -8.04
C THR A 49 -12.74 15.87 -7.53
N GLN A 50 -13.47 14.94 -6.92
CA GLN A 50 -14.80 15.18 -6.36
C GLN A 50 -14.72 15.23 -4.84
N ILE A 51 -14.77 16.43 -4.28
CA ILE A 51 -14.59 16.71 -2.86
C ILE A 51 -15.87 17.28 -2.26
N ILE A 52 -16.23 16.80 -1.06
CA ILE A 52 -17.31 17.31 -0.23
C ILE A 52 -16.67 17.93 1.01
N GLU A 53 -16.76 19.25 1.18
CA GLU A 53 -16.03 19.96 2.23
C GLU A 53 -16.54 19.65 3.65
N LYS A 54 -17.84 19.48 3.82
CA LYS A 54 -18.47 19.07 5.08
C LYS A 54 -19.68 18.18 4.75
N GLY A 55 -19.47 16.87 4.86
CA GLY A 55 -20.48 15.90 4.43
C GLY A 55 -20.61 14.69 5.33
N THR A 56 -21.43 13.76 4.87
CA THR A 56 -21.66 12.47 5.51
C THR A 56 -21.30 11.35 4.55
N LEU A 57 -20.53 10.38 5.03
CA LEU A 57 -20.30 9.08 4.41
C LEU A 57 -21.12 8.04 5.16
N LEU A 58 -22.07 7.42 4.49
CA LEU A 58 -22.93 6.36 5.03
C LEU A 58 -22.49 5.02 4.45
N ILE A 59 -22.19 4.06 5.32
CA ILE A 59 -21.79 2.71 4.93
C ILE A 59 -22.70 1.65 5.57
N GLN A 60 -22.84 0.51 4.89
CA GLN A 60 -23.52 -0.68 5.38
C GLN A 60 -22.99 -1.92 4.66
N ASN A 61 -22.87 -3.04 5.36
CA ASN A 61 -22.44 -4.33 4.79
C ASN A 61 -21.15 -4.24 3.96
N GLY A 62 -20.19 -3.45 4.42
CA GLY A 62 -18.91 -3.28 3.74
C GLY A 62 -18.93 -2.43 2.49
N LYS A 63 -20.05 -1.76 2.19
CA LYS A 63 -20.23 -0.90 1.02
C LYS A 63 -20.64 0.51 1.38
N VAL A 64 -20.33 1.44 0.49
CA VAL A 64 -20.81 2.82 0.56
C VAL A 64 -22.28 2.84 0.10
N VAL A 65 -23.15 3.32 0.97
CA VAL A 65 -24.58 3.53 0.67
C VAL A 65 -24.82 4.90 0.07
N ALA A 66 -24.20 5.92 0.66
CA ALA A 66 -24.28 7.29 0.17
C ALA A 66 -23.09 8.12 0.65
N SER A 67 -22.71 9.13 -0.13
CA SER A 67 -21.76 10.18 0.25
C SER A 67 -22.27 11.52 -0.26
N GLY A 68 -22.36 12.54 0.59
CA GLY A 68 -22.92 13.84 0.20
C GLY A 68 -23.03 14.83 1.34
N ASN A 69 -23.41 16.09 1.00
CA ASN A 69 -23.64 17.15 2.00
C ASN A 69 -24.91 16.90 2.82
N SER A 70 -25.91 16.25 2.21
CA SER A 70 -27.22 16.01 2.81
C SER A 70 -27.61 14.55 2.60
N VAL A 71 -27.05 13.67 3.44
CA VAL A 71 -27.36 12.23 3.42
C VAL A 71 -28.39 11.93 4.50
N ALA A 72 -29.49 11.26 4.13
CA ALA A 72 -30.47 10.79 5.09
C ALA A 72 -29.85 9.66 5.95
N ILE A 73 -29.68 9.90 7.23
CA ILE A 73 -29.12 8.94 8.18
C ILE A 73 -30.26 8.13 8.80
N PRO A 74 -30.27 6.79 8.65
CA PRO A 74 -31.26 5.93 9.30
C PRO A 74 -31.21 6.05 10.83
N LYS A 75 -32.38 5.94 11.49
CA LYS A 75 -32.49 6.10 12.95
C LYS A 75 -31.64 5.09 13.77
N ASN A 76 -31.35 3.94 13.19
CA ASN A 76 -30.54 2.88 13.81
C ASN A 76 -29.06 2.94 13.38
N ALA A 77 -28.63 4.00 12.74
CA ALA A 77 -27.23 4.16 12.35
C ALA A 77 -26.34 4.50 13.55
N MET A 78 -25.16 3.92 13.59
CA MET A 78 -24.07 4.39 14.46
C MET A 78 -23.48 5.67 13.86
N ILE A 79 -23.55 6.76 14.60
CA ILE A 79 -23.03 8.06 14.17
C ILE A 79 -21.65 8.26 14.74
N ILE A 80 -20.69 8.56 13.88
CA ILE A 80 -19.31 8.92 14.22
C ILE A 80 -19.10 10.35 13.72
N ASP A 81 -18.91 11.29 14.65
CA ASP A 81 -18.58 12.65 14.28
C ASP A 81 -17.10 12.75 13.88
N ALA A 82 -16.86 13.08 12.63
CA ALA A 82 -15.55 13.22 12.03
C ALA A 82 -15.20 14.69 11.73
N GLU A 83 -15.72 15.62 12.53
CA GLU A 83 -15.42 17.04 12.37
C GLU A 83 -13.90 17.31 12.39
N GLY A 84 -13.45 18.14 11.44
CA GLY A 84 -12.03 18.47 11.26
C GLY A 84 -11.18 17.33 10.69
N LYS A 85 -11.78 16.20 10.29
CA LYS A 85 -11.08 15.07 9.66
C LYS A 85 -11.34 15.04 8.16
N SER A 86 -10.42 14.40 7.44
CA SER A 86 -10.55 14.13 6.02
C SER A 86 -10.67 12.63 5.77
N ILE A 87 -11.55 12.25 4.86
CA ILE A 87 -11.79 10.86 4.46
C ILE A 87 -11.38 10.70 2.98
N TYR A 88 -10.49 9.76 2.72
CA TYR A 88 -9.97 9.43 1.38
C TYR A 88 -10.27 7.98 1.04
N PRO A 89 -10.46 7.61 -0.25
CA PRO A 89 -10.44 6.20 -0.63
C PRO A 89 -9.12 5.56 -0.21
N SER A 90 -9.14 4.32 0.30
CA SER A 90 -7.92 3.58 0.58
C SER A 90 -7.12 3.35 -0.70
N PHE A 91 -5.80 3.31 -0.58
CA PHE A 91 -4.90 3.10 -1.69
C PHE A 91 -4.98 1.68 -2.25
N ILE A 92 -4.66 1.55 -3.52
CA ILE A 92 -4.61 0.29 -4.25
C ILE A 92 -3.20 0.10 -4.78
N ASP A 93 -2.55 -1.01 -4.40
CA ASP A 93 -1.32 -1.46 -5.04
C ASP A 93 -1.64 -2.62 -5.98
N MET A 94 -1.61 -2.38 -7.29
CA MET A 94 -1.99 -3.39 -8.27
C MET A 94 -0.87 -4.38 -8.65
N TYR A 95 0.29 -4.28 -8.00
CA TYR A 95 1.45 -5.13 -8.30
C TYR A 95 2.23 -5.51 -7.05
N THR A 96 1.87 -6.63 -6.43
CA THR A 96 2.55 -7.16 -5.24
C THR A 96 2.76 -8.67 -5.35
N SER A 97 3.53 -9.23 -4.42
CA SER A 97 3.59 -10.66 -4.13
C SER A 97 2.94 -11.02 -2.78
N PHE A 98 2.01 -10.20 -2.31
CA PHE A 98 1.34 -10.38 -1.03
C PHE A 98 0.61 -11.73 -0.97
N GLY A 99 1.02 -12.60 -0.06
CA GLY A 99 0.42 -13.93 0.10
C GLY A 99 0.62 -14.90 -1.08
N ALA A 100 1.37 -14.50 -2.11
CA ALA A 100 1.71 -15.31 -3.28
C ALA A 100 3.23 -15.41 -3.39
N ASP A 101 3.83 -16.17 -2.51
CA ASP A 101 5.28 -16.25 -2.39
C ASP A 101 5.93 -16.86 -3.63
N LYS A 102 7.13 -16.38 -3.92
CA LYS A 102 7.96 -16.94 -4.99
C LYS A 102 8.33 -18.39 -4.65
N PRO A 103 8.24 -19.31 -5.61
CA PRO A 103 8.57 -20.70 -5.37
C PRO A 103 10.05 -20.87 -4.97
N LYS A 104 10.34 -21.95 -4.24
CA LYS A 104 11.71 -22.29 -3.86
C LYS A 104 12.52 -22.68 -5.09
N ARG A 105 13.81 -22.36 -5.08
CA ARG A 105 14.72 -22.74 -6.16
C ARG A 105 14.79 -24.26 -6.30
N ALA A 106 14.92 -24.74 -7.55
CA ALA A 106 15.17 -26.14 -7.82
C ALA A 106 16.46 -26.62 -7.13
N ALA A 107 16.43 -27.82 -6.56
CA ALA A 107 17.53 -28.38 -5.77
C ALA A 107 18.78 -28.72 -6.58
N SER A 108 18.66 -28.95 -7.92
CA SER A 108 19.78 -29.31 -8.78
C SER A 108 20.55 -28.08 -9.23
N SER A 109 21.88 -28.13 -9.10
CA SER A 109 22.81 -27.12 -9.65
C SER A 109 23.22 -27.42 -11.11
N GLU A 110 22.89 -28.60 -11.63
CA GLU A 110 23.24 -29.00 -13.00
C GLU A 110 22.34 -28.30 -14.01
N ARG A 111 22.94 -27.74 -15.07
CA ARG A 111 22.19 -27.23 -16.22
C ARG A 111 21.55 -28.39 -16.97
N GLY A 112 20.23 -28.40 -17.00
CA GLY A 112 19.47 -29.32 -17.82
C GLY A 112 19.57 -29.03 -19.32
N SER A 113 19.02 -29.92 -20.13
CA SER A 113 18.85 -29.70 -21.57
C SER A 113 18.09 -28.41 -21.86
N SER A 114 18.26 -27.87 -23.06
CA SER A 114 17.51 -26.69 -23.52
C SER A 114 16.04 -26.97 -23.74
N TYR A 115 15.70 -28.18 -24.13
CA TYR A 115 14.37 -28.58 -24.63
C TYR A 115 13.64 -29.62 -23.79
N ASP A 116 14.34 -30.42 -22.97
CA ASP A 116 13.69 -31.43 -22.17
C ASP A 116 12.87 -30.81 -21.04
N THR A 117 11.58 -31.03 -21.07
CA THR A 117 10.67 -30.66 -19.98
C THR A 117 10.31 -31.88 -19.14
N LYS A 118 10.20 -31.65 -17.83
CA LYS A 118 9.67 -32.65 -16.88
C LYS A 118 8.15 -32.56 -16.73
N ARG A 119 7.51 -31.58 -17.41
CA ARG A 119 6.10 -31.23 -17.28
C ARG A 119 5.30 -31.74 -18.49
N ALA A 120 4.98 -33.03 -18.52
CA ALA A 120 4.14 -33.60 -19.58
C ALA A 120 2.75 -32.91 -19.63
N GLY A 121 2.28 -32.58 -20.84
CA GLY A 121 1.02 -31.87 -21.04
C GLY A 121 1.06 -30.34 -20.84
N TYR A 122 2.24 -29.79 -20.65
CA TYR A 122 2.49 -28.35 -20.54
C TYR A 122 3.48 -27.88 -21.60
N TYR A 123 3.62 -26.55 -21.73
CA TYR A 123 4.55 -25.96 -22.70
C TYR A 123 5.97 -26.48 -22.52
N TRP A 124 6.65 -26.75 -23.63
CA TRP A 124 7.99 -27.35 -23.67
C TRP A 124 9.07 -26.60 -22.90
N ASN A 125 8.89 -25.27 -22.74
CA ASN A 125 9.79 -24.44 -21.92
C ASN A 125 9.16 -24.11 -20.58
N GLU A 126 9.81 -24.53 -19.50
CA GLU A 126 9.31 -24.43 -18.13
C GLU A 126 9.28 -23.00 -17.57
N ASN A 127 9.75 -21.99 -18.32
CA ASN A 127 9.58 -20.58 -17.98
C ASN A 127 8.20 -20.04 -18.41
N ILE A 128 7.45 -20.78 -19.21
CA ILE A 128 6.09 -20.46 -19.63
C ILE A 128 5.13 -21.24 -18.73
N ARG A 129 4.41 -20.51 -17.88
CA ARG A 129 3.56 -21.03 -16.81
C ARG A 129 2.22 -20.30 -16.73
N SER A 130 1.61 -20.09 -17.87
CA SER A 130 0.33 -19.35 -17.97
C SER A 130 -0.80 -19.99 -17.18
N GLU A 131 -0.72 -21.30 -16.92
CA GLU A 131 -1.69 -22.10 -16.15
C GLU A 131 -1.68 -21.84 -14.64
N ILE A 132 -0.62 -21.24 -14.10
CA ILE A 132 -0.52 -20.98 -12.66
C ILE A 132 -1.50 -19.88 -12.26
N ASN A 133 -2.22 -20.10 -11.15
CA ASN A 133 -3.14 -19.13 -10.60
C ASN A 133 -2.70 -18.75 -9.19
N ALA A 134 -2.40 -17.47 -8.96
CA ALA A 134 -1.92 -17.01 -7.65
C ALA A 134 -2.92 -17.29 -6.51
N TYR A 135 -4.22 -17.26 -6.79
CA TYR A 135 -5.24 -17.51 -5.77
C TYR A 135 -5.22 -18.94 -5.21
N GLU A 136 -4.72 -19.92 -5.97
CA GLU A 136 -4.70 -21.33 -5.55
C GLU A 136 -3.69 -21.59 -4.42
N THR A 137 -2.62 -20.83 -4.39
CA THR A 137 -1.56 -20.91 -3.36
C THR A 137 -1.56 -19.73 -2.42
N PHE A 138 -2.58 -18.87 -2.53
CA PHE A 138 -2.66 -17.64 -1.74
C PHE A 138 -2.76 -17.94 -0.24
N ALA A 139 -1.85 -17.39 0.55
CA ALA A 139 -1.84 -17.44 2.00
C ALA A 139 -1.79 -16.01 2.56
N TYR A 140 -2.82 -15.61 3.28
CA TYR A 140 -2.88 -14.27 3.86
C TYR A 140 -1.84 -14.09 4.96
N ASP A 141 -0.96 -13.11 4.81
CA ASP A 141 0.07 -12.73 5.77
C ASP A 141 -0.42 -11.51 6.58
N GLU A 142 -0.82 -11.74 7.83
CA GLU A 142 -1.36 -10.70 8.72
C GLU A 142 -0.33 -9.59 8.99
N THR A 143 0.94 -9.93 9.14
CA THR A 143 2.00 -8.95 9.43
C THR A 143 2.22 -8.01 8.25
N LYS A 144 2.37 -8.55 7.05
CA LYS A 144 2.50 -7.73 5.82
C LYS A 144 1.23 -6.94 5.53
N ALA A 145 0.04 -7.49 5.85
CA ALA A 145 -1.22 -6.78 5.71
C ALA A 145 -1.26 -5.56 6.62
N GLU A 146 -0.82 -5.68 7.88
CA GLU A 146 -0.74 -4.56 8.81
C GLU A 146 0.20 -3.45 8.32
N GLU A 147 1.36 -3.79 7.77
CA GLU A 147 2.29 -2.81 7.21
C GLU A 147 1.65 -2.04 6.05
N LEU A 148 0.97 -2.75 5.14
CA LEU A 148 0.25 -2.14 4.01
C LEU A 148 -0.93 -1.27 4.48
N LEU A 149 -1.71 -1.75 5.46
CA LEU A 149 -2.82 -1.00 6.05
C LEU A 149 -2.34 0.30 6.71
N LYS A 150 -1.21 0.27 7.43
CA LYS A 150 -0.58 1.46 8.03
C LYS A 150 -0.11 2.46 6.97
N ALA A 151 0.36 1.98 5.82
CA ALA A 151 0.73 2.82 4.69
C ALA A 151 -0.48 3.37 3.90
N GLY A 152 -1.71 2.96 4.26
CA GLY A 152 -2.96 3.44 3.66
C GLY A 152 -3.54 2.54 2.57
N PHE A 153 -2.93 1.39 2.27
CA PHE A 153 -3.47 0.46 1.29
C PHE A 153 -4.65 -0.32 1.86
N GLY A 154 -5.69 -0.51 1.07
CA GLY A 154 -6.86 -1.33 1.42
C GLY A 154 -7.04 -2.51 0.48
N VAL A 155 -6.47 -2.44 -0.73
CA VAL A 155 -6.59 -3.47 -1.77
C VAL A 155 -5.24 -3.67 -2.44
N VAL A 156 -4.90 -4.92 -2.72
CA VAL A 156 -3.68 -5.29 -3.45
C VAL A 156 -4.00 -6.23 -4.61
N GLY A 157 -3.29 -6.05 -5.74
CA GLY A 157 -3.16 -7.03 -6.79
C GLY A 157 -1.94 -7.90 -6.51
N THR A 158 -2.12 -9.21 -6.43
CA THR A 158 -1.05 -10.13 -6.08
C THR A 158 -0.85 -11.20 -7.14
N HIS A 159 0.40 -11.58 -7.37
CA HIS A 159 0.78 -12.64 -8.31
C HIS A 159 2.11 -13.28 -7.93
N ILE A 160 2.39 -14.46 -8.47
CA ILE A 160 3.67 -15.14 -8.28
C ILE A 160 4.71 -14.51 -9.22
N GLN A 161 5.73 -13.87 -8.65
CA GLN A 161 6.76 -13.14 -9.42
C GLN A 161 7.88 -14.08 -9.90
N ASP A 162 7.51 -15.11 -10.69
CA ASP A 162 8.46 -16.11 -11.16
C ASP A 162 8.17 -16.58 -12.60
N GLY A 163 9.20 -16.64 -13.44
CA GLY A 163 9.09 -17.06 -14.84
C GLY A 163 8.88 -15.93 -15.84
N ILE A 164 8.77 -16.30 -17.12
CA ILE A 164 8.57 -15.39 -18.26
C ILE A 164 7.08 -15.15 -18.49
N ALA A 165 6.27 -16.22 -18.62
CA ALA A 165 4.82 -16.15 -18.47
C ALA A 165 4.47 -16.72 -17.09
N ARG A 166 3.92 -15.89 -16.21
CA ARG A 166 3.86 -16.16 -14.76
C ARG A 166 2.50 -16.65 -14.26
N GLY A 167 1.52 -16.69 -15.16
CA GLY A 167 0.15 -17.04 -14.80
C GLY A 167 -0.68 -15.86 -14.33
N THR A 168 -1.77 -16.12 -13.62
CA THR A 168 -2.75 -15.09 -13.25
C THR A 168 -2.49 -14.49 -11.88
N GLY A 169 -2.85 -13.21 -11.75
CA GLY A 169 -2.93 -12.50 -10.48
C GLY A 169 -4.34 -12.40 -9.95
N ALA A 170 -4.47 -12.22 -8.65
CA ALA A 170 -5.71 -12.02 -7.91
C ALA A 170 -5.79 -10.61 -7.33
N ILE A 171 -7.01 -10.11 -7.08
CA ILE A 171 -7.24 -8.88 -6.32
C ILE A 171 -7.73 -9.25 -4.92
N VAL A 172 -7.07 -8.73 -3.90
CA VAL A 172 -7.30 -9.05 -2.50
C VAL A 172 -7.55 -7.78 -1.70
N ALA A 173 -8.60 -7.79 -0.87
CA ALA A 173 -8.83 -6.78 0.15
C ALA A 173 -8.03 -7.12 1.41
N LEU A 174 -7.37 -6.13 2.01
CA LEU A 174 -6.56 -6.29 3.23
C LEU A 174 -7.47 -6.31 4.47
N ASN A 175 -8.41 -7.24 4.50
CA ASN A 175 -9.41 -7.37 5.55
C ASN A 175 -9.07 -8.53 6.48
N ASN A 176 -8.73 -8.23 7.74
CA ASN A 176 -8.39 -9.24 8.75
C ASN A 176 -9.62 -9.90 9.38
N SER A 177 -10.78 -9.25 9.32
CA SER A 177 -11.99 -9.70 10.02
C SER A 177 -12.85 -10.66 9.22
N ASP A 178 -12.84 -10.58 7.88
CA ASP A 178 -13.64 -11.44 7.01
C ASP A 178 -12.75 -12.26 6.07
N LYS A 179 -12.49 -13.49 6.48
CA LYS A 179 -11.63 -14.42 5.72
C LYS A 179 -12.28 -14.87 4.40
N THR A 180 -13.60 -14.81 4.29
CA THR A 180 -14.35 -15.36 3.17
C THR A 180 -14.40 -14.41 1.97
N ASN A 181 -14.48 -13.09 2.23
CA ASN A 181 -14.70 -12.08 1.20
C ASN A 181 -13.45 -11.27 0.85
N ARG A 182 -12.24 -11.75 1.23
CA ARG A 182 -10.97 -11.08 0.93
C ARG A 182 -10.62 -11.06 -0.54
N ILE A 183 -10.88 -12.15 -1.25
CA ILE A 183 -10.54 -12.27 -2.66
C ILE A 183 -11.65 -11.63 -3.46
N LEU A 184 -11.37 -10.43 -4.00
CA LEU A 184 -12.32 -9.68 -4.83
C LEU A 184 -12.37 -10.21 -6.26
N SER A 185 -11.27 -10.80 -6.74
CA SER A 185 -11.21 -11.46 -8.05
C SER A 185 -10.11 -12.52 -8.04
N ASN A 186 -10.47 -13.76 -8.42
CA ASN A 186 -9.51 -14.88 -8.46
C ASN A 186 -8.51 -14.72 -9.61
N LYS A 187 -8.97 -14.20 -10.76
CA LYS A 187 -8.20 -13.99 -11.98
C LYS A 187 -8.49 -12.57 -12.46
N ALA A 188 -7.61 -11.64 -12.15
CA ALA A 188 -7.76 -10.25 -12.55
C ALA A 188 -6.79 -9.85 -13.66
N SER A 189 -5.64 -10.49 -13.71
CA SER A 189 -4.54 -10.15 -14.61
C SER A 189 -3.75 -11.38 -15.01
N GLN A 190 -3.04 -11.27 -16.14
CA GLN A 190 -2.02 -12.24 -16.59
C GLN A 190 -0.67 -11.53 -16.55
N HIS A 191 0.35 -12.19 -16.01
CA HIS A 191 1.65 -11.58 -15.77
C HIS A 191 2.76 -12.17 -16.63
N PHE A 192 3.65 -11.29 -17.10
CA PHE A 192 4.83 -11.61 -17.89
C PHE A 192 6.07 -10.87 -17.38
N GLY A 193 7.25 -11.28 -17.84
CA GLY A 193 8.49 -10.57 -17.54
C GLY A 193 9.71 -11.19 -18.21
N PHE A 194 10.84 -10.47 -18.16
CA PHE A 194 12.12 -10.95 -18.66
C PHE A 194 12.93 -11.61 -17.53
N THR A 195 12.31 -12.54 -16.80
CA THR A 195 12.98 -13.24 -15.69
C THR A 195 12.73 -14.73 -15.79
N ARG A 196 13.78 -15.53 -15.68
CA ARG A 196 13.66 -16.99 -15.67
C ARG A 196 13.02 -17.47 -14.37
N SER A 197 12.29 -18.57 -14.46
CA SER A 197 11.80 -19.27 -13.27
C SER A 197 12.96 -19.85 -12.46
N VAL A 198 12.87 -19.72 -11.13
CA VAL A 198 13.84 -20.33 -10.21
C VAL A 198 13.64 -21.84 -10.05
N THR A 199 12.52 -22.38 -10.54
CA THR A 199 12.18 -23.81 -10.39
C THR A 199 12.64 -24.65 -11.55
N THR A 200 13.14 -24.05 -12.66
CA THR A 200 13.61 -24.78 -13.84
C THR A 200 15.13 -24.88 -13.89
N ASN A 201 15.61 -26.04 -14.33
CA ASN A 201 17.02 -26.27 -14.66
C ASN A 201 17.31 -26.20 -16.16
N GLN A 202 16.29 -25.97 -17.02
CA GLN A 202 16.51 -25.83 -18.47
C GLN A 202 17.54 -24.73 -18.75
N SER A 203 18.43 -24.95 -19.69
CA SER A 203 19.50 -23.99 -20.02
C SER A 203 19.01 -22.80 -20.85
N TYR A 204 17.92 -22.97 -21.60
CA TYR A 204 17.31 -21.93 -22.43
C TYR A 204 16.03 -21.34 -21.78
N PRO A 205 15.81 -20.02 -21.85
CA PRO A 205 16.71 -18.98 -22.39
C PRO A 205 17.79 -18.57 -21.37
N SER A 206 18.98 -18.22 -21.83
CA SER A 206 20.09 -17.75 -20.98
C SER A 206 20.34 -16.25 -21.06
N SER A 207 19.70 -15.55 -22.01
CA SER A 207 19.91 -14.14 -22.27
C SER A 207 18.58 -13.42 -22.52
N LEU A 208 18.59 -12.08 -22.45
CA LEU A 208 17.43 -11.27 -22.78
C LEU A 208 16.93 -11.51 -24.22
N MET A 209 17.84 -11.65 -25.19
CA MET A 209 17.46 -12.00 -26.57
C MET A 209 16.72 -13.34 -26.63
N GLY A 210 17.20 -14.34 -25.89
CA GLY A 210 16.55 -15.64 -25.80
C GLY A 210 15.16 -15.55 -25.16
N MET A 211 14.99 -14.70 -24.12
CA MET A 211 13.69 -14.49 -23.48
C MET A 211 12.70 -13.81 -24.45
N MET A 212 13.16 -12.82 -25.22
CA MET A 212 12.34 -12.16 -26.26
C MET A 212 11.97 -13.14 -27.39
N ALA A 213 12.91 -14.00 -27.80
CA ALA A 213 12.65 -15.04 -28.81
C ALA A 213 11.63 -16.07 -28.29
N LEU A 214 11.78 -16.51 -27.04
CA LEU A 214 10.84 -17.45 -26.43
C LEU A 214 9.42 -16.87 -26.30
N LEU A 215 9.28 -15.59 -25.94
CA LEU A 215 7.97 -14.92 -25.91
C LEU A 215 7.31 -14.88 -27.30
N ARG A 216 8.09 -14.56 -28.35
CA ARG A 216 7.57 -14.60 -29.72
C ARG A 216 7.15 -16.01 -30.11
N GLN A 217 8.00 -17.00 -29.83
CA GLN A 217 7.69 -18.40 -30.07
C GLN A 217 6.39 -18.80 -29.37
N MET A 218 6.24 -18.47 -28.10
CA MET A 218 5.03 -18.75 -27.32
C MET A 218 3.76 -18.16 -27.98
N TYR A 219 3.81 -16.91 -28.49
CA TYR A 219 2.65 -16.31 -29.14
C TYR A 219 2.34 -16.93 -30.50
N HIS A 220 3.36 -17.30 -31.29
CA HIS A 220 3.17 -18.04 -32.52
C HIS A 220 2.66 -19.47 -32.28
N ASP A 221 3.18 -20.16 -31.26
CA ASP A 221 2.69 -21.48 -30.85
C ASP A 221 1.24 -21.41 -30.36
N LYS A 222 0.85 -20.32 -29.63
CA LYS A 222 -0.54 -20.07 -29.25
C LYS A 222 -1.43 -19.94 -30.48
N GLU A 223 -1.02 -19.16 -31.48
CA GLU A 223 -1.77 -18.98 -32.72
C GLU A 223 -1.91 -20.30 -33.49
N TRP A 224 -0.82 -21.06 -33.63
CA TRP A 224 -0.79 -22.36 -34.25
C TRP A 224 -1.72 -23.36 -33.52
N TYR A 225 -1.69 -23.35 -32.18
CA TYR A 225 -2.55 -24.20 -31.34
C TYR A 225 -4.03 -23.84 -31.50
N THR A 226 -4.37 -22.56 -31.50
CA THR A 226 -5.73 -22.05 -31.66
C THR A 226 -6.34 -22.43 -33.01
N ASN A 227 -5.51 -22.50 -34.07
CA ASN A 227 -5.92 -22.90 -35.41
C ASN A 227 -6.16 -24.42 -35.56
N GLY A 228 -6.09 -25.18 -34.47
CA GLY A 228 -6.39 -26.62 -34.43
C GLY A 228 -5.30 -27.50 -35.03
N ASN A 229 -4.09 -27.00 -35.19
CA ASN A 229 -2.97 -27.76 -35.75
C ASN A 229 -2.29 -28.71 -34.76
N ALA A 230 -2.57 -28.56 -33.45
CA ALA A 230 -1.98 -29.38 -32.41
C ALA A 230 -2.70 -30.74 -32.28
N THR A 231 -1.94 -31.80 -32.18
CA THR A 231 -2.44 -33.15 -31.89
C THR A 231 -2.53 -33.47 -30.41
N ASN A 232 -1.71 -32.79 -29.61
CA ASN A 232 -1.61 -32.98 -28.16
C ASN A 232 -2.10 -31.75 -27.41
N LYS A 233 -2.66 -31.99 -26.24
CA LYS A 233 -3.12 -30.94 -25.35
C LYS A 233 -1.94 -30.27 -24.65
N ASP A 234 -1.92 -28.93 -24.63
CA ASP A 234 -0.96 -28.09 -23.91
C ASP A 234 -1.71 -27.15 -22.95
N LEU A 235 -1.65 -27.45 -21.65
CA LEU A 235 -2.38 -26.73 -20.60
C LEU A 235 -1.86 -25.29 -20.41
N SER A 236 -0.60 -25.02 -20.70
CA SER A 236 -0.04 -23.67 -20.62
C SER A 236 -0.56 -22.79 -21.75
N LEU A 237 -0.68 -23.31 -22.98
CA LEU A 237 -1.27 -22.60 -24.12
C LEU A 237 -2.78 -22.42 -23.96
N GLU A 238 -3.51 -23.42 -23.46
CA GLU A 238 -4.92 -23.28 -23.16
C GLU A 238 -5.19 -22.18 -22.13
N ALA A 239 -4.38 -22.14 -21.06
CA ALA A 239 -4.49 -21.08 -20.05
C ALA A 239 -4.14 -19.70 -20.65
N LEU A 240 -3.13 -19.63 -21.52
CA LEU A 240 -2.78 -18.37 -22.20
C LEU A 240 -3.93 -17.85 -23.05
N ILE A 241 -4.62 -18.72 -23.76
CA ILE A 241 -5.82 -18.40 -24.56
C ILE A 241 -6.97 -17.97 -23.67
N ALA A 242 -7.28 -18.75 -22.63
CA ALA A 242 -8.37 -18.44 -21.71
C ALA A 242 -8.20 -17.10 -20.97
N ASN A 243 -6.94 -16.73 -20.70
CA ASN A 243 -6.59 -15.51 -19.97
C ASN A 243 -6.34 -14.30 -20.88
N GLU A 244 -6.55 -14.41 -22.18
CA GLU A 244 -6.24 -13.34 -23.15
C GLU A 244 -6.98 -12.03 -22.88
N LYS A 245 -8.22 -12.11 -22.36
CA LYS A 245 -9.06 -10.95 -22.04
C LYS A 245 -8.76 -10.33 -20.68
N LEU A 246 -7.93 -10.95 -19.86
CA LEU A 246 -7.49 -10.39 -18.60
C LEU A 246 -6.53 -9.21 -18.83
N VAL A 247 -6.37 -8.39 -17.81
CA VAL A 247 -5.38 -7.32 -17.82
C VAL A 247 -3.98 -7.92 -17.97
N GLN A 248 -3.26 -7.54 -19.03
CA GLN A 248 -1.93 -8.07 -19.34
C GLN A 248 -0.86 -7.17 -18.71
N ILE A 249 -0.12 -7.65 -17.73
CA ILE A 249 0.92 -6.88 -17.02
C ILE A 249 2.30 -7.46 -17.34
N PHE A 250 3.22 -6.61 -17.80
CA PHE A 250 4.57 -7.00 -18.12
C PHE A 250 5.60 -6.33 -17.22
N THR A 251 6.37 -7.11 -16.51
CA THR A 251 7.47 -6.66 -15.64
C THR A 251 8.71 -6.37 -16.47
N ALA A 252 8.98 -5.10 -16.71
CA ALA A 252 10.11 -4.65 -17.56
C ALA A 252 11.37 -4.36 -16.74
N GLU A 253 11.23 -3.75 -15.56
CA GLU A 253 12.28 -3.43 -14.59
C GLU A 253 13.35 -2.42 -15.05
N ASP A 254 13.24 -1.86 -16.23
CA ASP A 254 13.99 -0.68 -16.69
C ASP A 254 13.34 -0.04 -17.94
N LYS A 255 13.74 1.20 -18.26
CA LYS A 255 13.24 1.96 -19.40
C LYS A 255 13.42 1.26 -20.76
N LEU A 256 14.56 0.60 -20.97
CA LEU A 256 14.85 -0.07 -22.25
C LEU A 256 14.05 -1.36 -22.39
N ASN A 257 13.87 -2.12 -21.30
CA ASN A 257 13.03 -3.30 -21.31
C ASN A 257 11.55 -2.95 -21.46
N SER A 258 11.12 -1.78 -20.96
CA SER A 258 9.78 -1.23 -21.24
C SER A 258 9.56 -1.03 -22.75
N LEU A 259 10.54 -0.46 -23.45
CA LEU A 259 10.49 -0.32 -24.91
C LEU A 259 10.50 -1.67 -25.65
N ARG A 260 11.31 -2.64 -25.17
CA ARG A 260 11.36 -4.01 -25.72
C ARG A 260 10.03 -4.74 -25.55
N ALA A 261 9.45 -4.68 -24.35
CA ALA A 261 8.14 -5.29 -24.07
C ALA A 261 7.03 -4.66 -24.94
N SER A 262 7.02 -3.33 -25.06
CA SER A 262 6.09 -2.62 -25.92
C SER A 262 6.24 -3.01 -27.41
N LYS A 263 7.47 -3.27 -27.86
CA LYS A 263 7.70 -3.75 -29.23
C LYS A 263 7.08 -5.13 -29.46
N ILE A 264 7.27 -6.06 -28.52
CA ILE A 264 6.64 -7.39 -28.59
C ILE A 264 5.11 -7.25 -28.55
N ALA A 265 4.57 -6.42 -27.64
CA ALA A 265 3.14 -6.19 -27.60
C ALA A 265 2.56 -5.75 -28.95
N LYS A 266 3.20 -4.79 -29.62
CA LYS A 266 2.79 -4.31 -30.94
C LYS A 266 2.86 -5.39 -32.02
N GLU A 267 3.86 -6.27 -31.98
CA GLU A 267 4.01 -7.38 -32.94
C GLU A 267 2.81 -8.35 -32.90
N PHE A 268 2.21 -8.53 -31.72
CA PHE A 268 1.10 -9.47 -31.50
C PHE A 268 -0.25 -8.80 -31.19
N GLY A 269 -0.38 -7.50 -31.40
CA GLY A 269 -1.63 -6.76 -31.15
C GLY A 269 -2.06 -6.73 -29.68
N LEU A 270 -1.11 -6.79 -28.75
CA LEU A 270 -1.35 -6.83 -27.31
C LEU A 270 -1.22 -5.43 -26.68
N ASN A 271 -1.89 -5.24 -25.55
CA ASN A 271 -1.77 -4.05 -24.72
C ASN A 271 -1.23 -4.43 -23.35
N TYR A 272 0.07 -4.24 -23.13
CA TYR A 272 0.66 -4.43 -21.82
C TYR A 272 0.55 -3.19 -20.95
N ILE A 273 0.19 -3.37 -19.68
CA ILE A 273 0.55 -2.44 -18.62
C ILE A 273 1.98 -2.77 -18.21
N LEU A 274 2.87 -1.80 -18.29
CA LEU A 274 4.30 -2.01 -18.07
C LEU A 274 4.67 -1.69 -16.62
N LYS A 275 5.17 -2.68 -15.87
CA LYS A 275 5.80 -2.41 -14.58
C LYS A 275 7.22 -1.93 -14.82
N GLY A 276 7.41 -0.63 -14.62
CA GLY A 276 8.69 0.05 -14.82
C GLY A 276 9.60 -0.02 -13.59
N ALA A 277 10.62 0.84 -13.59
CA ALA A 277 11.65 0.86 -12.54
C ALA A 277 11.87 2.23 -11.87
N GLY A 278 11.16 3.29 -12.32
CA GLY A 278 11.38 4.65 -11.82
C GLY A 278 12.44 5.44 -12.58
N ASN A 279 12.90 4.94 -13.75
CA ASN A 279 13.89 5.60 -14.61
C ASN A 279 13.33 5.97 -16.00
N GLU A 280 12.02 5.99 -16.17
CA GLU A 280 11.32 6.25 -17.43
C GLU A 280 11.56 7.68 -17.93
N PHE A 281 11.76 8.64 -17.01
CA PHE A 281 12.04 10.04 -17.33
C PHE A 281 13.26 10.22 -18.25
N GLU A 282 14.22 9.31 -18.19
CA GLU A 282 15.43 9.39 -19.00
C GLU A 282 15.17 9.16 -20.52
N ARG A 283 14.05 8.49 -20.85
CA ARG A 283 13.63 8.18 -22.23
C ARG A 283 12.16 8.55 -22.45
N ILE A 284 11.74 9.66 -21.88
CA ILE A 284 10.31 10.03 -21.80
C ILE A 284 9.63 10.10 -23.17
N GLN A 285 10.34 10.56 -24.22
CA GLN A 285 9.77 10.69 -25.55
C GLN A 285 9.51 9.33 -26.21
N GLU A 286 10.40 8.37 -26.01
CA GLU A 286 10.24 7.00 -26.48
C GLU A 286 9.18 6.26 -25.67
N ILE A 287 9.18 6.45 -24.35
CA ILE A 287 8.17 5.88 -23.44
C ILE A 287 6.77 6.38 -23.82
N LYS A 288 6.61 7.68 -24.09
CA LYS A 288 5.34 8.25 -24.55
C LYS A 288 4.85 7.60 -25.84
N LYS A 289 5.74 7.32 -26.80
CA LYS A 289 5.39 6.66 -28.08
C LYS A 289 4.91 5.21 -27.91
N THR A 290 5.10 4.59 -26.76
CA THR A 290 4.57 3.25 -26.48
C THR A 290 3.05 3.24 -26.35
N ASN A 291 2.44 4.34 -25.91
CA ASN A 291 1.04 4.48 -25.49
C ASN A 291 0.64 3.49 -24.37
N ALA A 292 1.61 2.91 -23.68
CA ALA A 292 1.36 1.98 -22.58
C ALA A 292 1.01 2.74 -21.29
N SER A 293 0.19 2.11 -20.44
CA SER A 293 0.05 2.50 -19.05
C SER A 293 1.16 1.84 -18.23
N PHE A 294 1.50 2.48 -17.07
CA PHE A 294 2.62 2.03 -16.26
C PHE A 294 2.20 1.71 -14.81
N ILE A 295 3.01 0.87 -14.17
CA ILE A 295 3.04 0.67 -12.73
C ILE A 295 4.44 1.08 -12.28
N ILE A 296 4.53 2.14 -11.47
CA ILE A 296 5.81 2.77 -11.13
C ILE A 296 6.13 2.56 -9.64
N PRO A 297 7.28 1.97 -9.31
CA PRO A 297 7.77 1.92 -7.94
C PRO A 297 8.32 3.28 -7.52
N ILE A 298 8.22 3.59 -6.23
CA ILE A 298 8.77 4.82 -5.65
C ILE A 298 9.96 4.54 -4.73
N ASN A 299 10.78 3.59 -5.12
CA ASN A 299 12.05 3.25 -4.46
C ASN A 299 13.17 4.12 -5.02
N PHE A 300 13.40 5.29 -4.44
CA PHE A 300 14.48 6.18 -4.88
C PHE A 300 15.85 5.68 -4.40
N PRO A 301 16.92 5.91 -5.18
CA PRO A 301 18.26 5.58 -4.73
C PRO A 301 18.64 6.38 -3.48
N GLU A 302 19.37 5.74 -2.59
CA GLU A 302 19.93 6.40 -1.40
C GLU A 302 21.05 7.36 -1.78
N ALA A 303 21.31 8.34 -0.91
CA ALA A 303 22.43 9.24 -1.10
C ALA A 303 23.75 8.47 -1.04
N TYR A 304 24.65 8.80 -1.94
CA TYR A 304 25.99 8.23 -1.95
C TYR A 304 26.83 8.80 -0.80
N ASP A 305 27.61 7.95 -0.16
CA ASP A 305 28.62 8.40 0.81
C ASP A 305 29.82 9.01 0.07
N VAL A 306 29.85 10.32 0.04
CA VAL A 306 30.93 11.14 -0.55
C VAL A 306 31.86 11.76 0.49
N SER A 307 31.76 11.36 1.76
CA SER A 307 32.60 11.85 2.85
C SER A 307 34.06 11.48 2.65
N ASN A 308 34.33 10.34 1.99
CA ASN A 308 35.65 9.91 1.61
C ASN A 308 35.96 10.31 0.16
N PRO A 309 37.04 11.10 -0.11
CA PRO A 309 37.43 11.51 -1.45
C PRO A 309 37.66 10.35 -2.44
N PHE A 310 38.10 9.19 -1.98
CA PHE A 310 38.26 8.01 -2.83
C PHE A 310 36.90 7.49 -3.32
N ASN A 311 35.89 7.44 -2.47
CA ASN A 311 34.54 7.06 -2.85
C ASN A 311 33.93 8.08 -3.82
N ALA A 312 34.11 9.37 -3.52
CA ALA A 312 33.63 10.45 -4.38
C ALA A 312 34.21 10.37 -5.81
N ASN A 313 35.48 10.03 -5.95
CA ASN A 313 36.14 9.91 -7.26
C ASN A 313 35.71 8.67 -8.07
N GLN A 314 35.10 7.67 -7.44
CA GLN A 314 34.61 6.47 -8.10
C GLN A 314 33.16 6.60 -8.57
N MET A 315 32.47 7.69 -8.21
CA MET A 315 31.08 7.92 -8.59
C MET A 315 30.98 8.33 -10.06
N GLU A 316 30.15 7.62 -10.83
CA GLU A 316 29.85 8.02 -12.18
C GLU A 316 28.85 9.19 -12.19
N LEU A 317 29.06 10.15 -13.10
CA LEU A 317 28.13 11.26 -13.25
C LEU A 317 26.70 10.81 -13.57
N ALA A 318 26.56 9.68 -14.28
CA ALA A 318 25.28 9.08 -14.60
C ALA A 318 24.50 8.66 -13.33
N ASP A 319 25.20 8.05 -12.36
CA ASP A 319 24.60 7.61 -11.09
C ASP A 319 24.17 8.78 -10.23
N LEU A 320 25.00 9.82 -10.14
CA LEU A 320 24.66 11.06 -9.43
C LEU A 320 23.47 11.78 -10.05
N ARG A 321 23.41 11.83 -11.38
CA ARG A 321 22.25 12.40 -12.11
C ARG A 321 20.98 11.60 -11.83
N PHE A 322 21.07 10.27 -11.90
CA PHE A 322 19.93 9.41 -11.63
C PHE A 322 19.44 9.60 -10.18
N TRP A 323 20.34 9.56 -9.20
CA TRP A 323 19.99 9.82 -7.79
C TRP A 323 19.28 11.16 -7.61
N ASN A 324 19.80 12.22 -8.22
CA ASN A 324 19.24 13.56 -8.11
C ASN A 324 17.86 13.67 -8.78
N GLN A 325 17.66 13.02 -9.92
CA GLN A 325 16.47 13.21 -10.78
C GLN A 325 15.38 12.17 -10.55
N ALA A 326 15.69 11.00 -9.98
CA ALA A 326 14.73 9.92 -9.80
C ALA A 326 13.42 10.34 -9.10
N PRO A 327 13.41 11.22 -8.09
CA PRO A 327 12.17 11.69 -7.48
C PRO A 327 11.26 12.49 -8.43
N SER A 328 11.81 13.04 -9.53
CA SER A 328 11.04 13.79 -10.55
C SER A 328 10.34 12.88 -11.56
N ASN A 329 10.61 11.57 -11.58
CA ASN A 329 10.06 10.66 -12.58
C ASN A 329 8.53 10.76 -12.69
N LEU A 330 7.82 10.77 -11.56
CA LEU A 330 6.36 10.83 -11.53
C LEU A 330 5.82 12.13 -12.13
N LYS A 331 6.47 13.27 -11.83
CA LYS A 331 6.15 14.57 -12.44
C LYS A 331 6.30 14.49 -13.95
N VAL A 332 7.46 14.01 -14.42
CA VAL A 332 7.76 13.95 -15.87
C VAL A 332 6.77 13.04 -16.61
N LEU A 333 6.42 11.88 -16.04
CA LEU A 333 5.39 11.00 -16.61
C LEU A 333 4.03 11.69 -16.68
N SER A 334 3.61 12.34 -15.59
CA SER A 334 2.32 13.05 -15.51
C SER A 334 2.23 14.19 -16.52
N GLU A 335 3.26 15.03 -16.63
CA GLU A 335 3.33 16.16 -17.56
C GLU A 335 3.32 15.71 -19.03
N ASN A 336 3.79 14.49 -19.30
CA ASN A 336 3.73 13.89 -20.64
C ASN A 336 2.45 13.12 -20.94
N GLY A 337 1.48 13.12 -20.02
CA GLY A 337 0.17 12.48 -20.20
C GLY A 337 0.22 10.96 -20.14
N ILE A 338 1.24 10.38 -19.52
CA ILE A 338 1.36 8.93 -19.34
C ILE A 338 0.50 8.51 -18.14
N THR A 339 -0.38 7.54 -18.36
CA THR A 339 -1.20 6.96 -17.28
C THR A 339 -0.37 5.98 -16.47
N PHE A 340 -0.35 6.14 -15.14
CA PHE A 340 0.35 5.21 -14.26
C PHE A 340 -0.30 5.05 -12.89
N ALA A 341 -0.11 3.87 -12.31
CA ALA A 341 -0.38 3.56 -10.90
C ALA A 341 0.94 3.45 -10.13
N LEU A 342 0.89 3.64 -8.81
CA LEU A 342 2.04 3.46 -7.94
C LEU A 342 2.03 2.08 -7.28
N THR A 343 3.23 1.59 -6.93
CA THR A 343 3.40 0.31 -6.23
C THR A 343 4.45 0.40 -5.13
N THR A 344 4.29 -0.43 -4.11
CA THR A 344 5.28 -0.64 -3.03
C THR A 344 6.40 -1.60 -3.44
N ASP A 345 6.32 -2.21 -4.62
CA ASP A 345 7.34 -3.14 -5.10
C ASP A 345 8.73 -2.49 -5.12
N LYS A 346 9.75 -3.26 -4.69
CA LYS A 346 11.16 -2.82 -4.53
C LYS A 346 11.40 -1.84 -3.36
N LEU A 347 10.43 -1.45 -2.57
CA LEU A 347 10.72 -0.75 -1.32
C LEU A 347 11.42 -1.70 -0.33
N LYS A 348 12.44 -1.21 0.35
CA LYS A 348 13.12 -1.96 1.42
C LYS A 348 12.19 -2.16 2.61
N LYS A 349 11.41 -1.11 2.93
CA LYS A 349 10.38 -1.11 3.98
C LYS A 349 9.14 -0.40 3.45
N ILE A 350 7.97 -0.95 3.74
CA ILE A 350 6.70 -0.34 3.33
C ILE A 350 6.49 1.02 4.01
N GLU A 351 7.05 1.22 5.20
CA GLU A 351 7.03 2.49 5.94
C GLU A 351 7.63 3.66 5.14
N ASP A 352 8.61 3.40 4.27
CA ASP A 352 9.27 4.42 3.44
C ASP A 352 8.34 4.96 2.33
N PHE A 353 7.23 4.28 2.04
CA PHE A 353 6.30 4.63 0.97
C PHE A 353 5.84 6.09 1.05
N ARG A 354 5.33 6.50 2.22
CA ARG A 354 4.83 7.86 2.43
C ARG A 354 5.92 8.90 2.28
N GLY A 355 7.09 8.67 2.87
CA GLY A 355 8.24 9.58 2.78
C GLY A 355 8.69 9.79 1.34
N ASN A 356 8.81 8.71 0.57
CA ASN A 356 9.18 8.76 -0.84
C ASN A 356 8.11 9.47 -1.70
N LEU A 357 6.83 9.24 -1.42
CA LEU A 357 5.75 9.94 -2.13
C LEU A 357 5.77 11.45 -1.85
N LEU A 358 5.95 11.85 -0.59
CA LEU A 358 6.10 13.25 -0.22
C LEU A 358 7.32 13.88 -0.90
N LYS A 359 8.44 13.16 -0.99
CA LYS A 359 9.62 13.60 -1.73
C LYS A 359 9.29 13.82 -3.22
N ALA A 360 8.58 12.92 -3.88
CA ALA A 360 8.16 13.11 -5.27
C ALA A 360 7.26 14.36 -5.43
N ILE A 361 6.36 14.62 -4.48
CA ILE A 361 5.50 15.81 -4.47
C ILE A 361 6.36 17.09 -4.29
N GLN A 362 7.36 17.07 -3.42
CA GLN A 362 8.32 18.17 -3.27
C GLN A 362 9.10 18.44 -4.56
N PHE A 363 9.36 17.40 -5.36
CA PHE A 363 9.95 17.52 -6.70
C PHE A 363 8.95 17.90 -7.79
N GLY A 364 7.73 18.28 -7.42
CA GLY A 364 6.72 18.88 -8.28
C GLY A 364 5.68 17.91 -8.86
N PHE A 365 5.56 16.70 -8.32
CA PHE A 365 4.46 15.82 -8.66
C PHE A 365 3.15 16.35 -8.06
N ASP A 366 2.11 16.50 -8.86
CA ASP A 366 0.83 17.04 -8.42
C ASP A 366 0.14 16.12 -7.39
N PRO A 367 -0.28 16.63 -6.21
CA PRO A 367 -0.93 15.82 -5.17
C PRO A 367 -2.24 15.15 -5.62
N THR A 368 -3.03 15.80 -6.50
CA THR A 368 -4.25 15.21 -7.03
C THR A 368 -3.92 14.03 -7.94
N LYS A 369 -2.88 14.17 -8.78
CA LYS A 369 -2.38 13.07 -9.62
C LYS A 369 -1.77 11.95 -8.79
N ALA A 370 -1.15 12.26 -7.67
CA ALA A 370 -0.67 11.25 -6.71
C ALA A 370 -1.84 10.43 -6.14
N LEU A 371 -2.93 11.09 -5.75
CA LEU A 371 -4.12 10.40 -5.26
C LEU A 371 -4.81 9.60 -6.39
N GLU A 372 -4.88 10.13 -7.62
CA GLU A 372 -5.37 9.37 -8.78
C GLU A 372 -4.56 8.10 -9.00
N ALA A 373 -3.23 8.20 -8.99
CA ALA A 373 -2.31 7.08 -9.20
C ALA A 373 -2.36 6.00 -8.10
N LEU A 374 -2.95 6.32 -6.94
CA LEU A 374 -3.13 5.40 -5.81
C LEU A 374 -4.56 4.87 -5.68
N THR A 375 -5.54 5.46 -6.37
CA THR A 375 -6.96 5.14 -6.17
C THR A 375 -7.68 4.85 -7.48
N THR A 376 -8.12 5.87 -8.20
CA THR A 376 -8.95 5.74 -9.40
C THR A 376 -8.20 5.13 -10.58
N THR A 377 -6.93 5.45 -10.77
CA THR A 377 -6.13 4.90 -11.87
C THR A 377 -5.92 3.39 -11.75
N PRO A 378 -5.41 2.84 -10.63
CA PRO A 378 -5.26 1.39 -10.51
C PRO A 378 -6.61 0.66 -10.56
N ALA A 379 -7.70 1.25 -10.03
CA ALA A 379 -9.03 0.69 -10.14
C ALA A 379 -9.50 0.60 -11.61
N ALA A 380 -9.24 1.64 -12.41
CA ALA A 380 -9.55 1.66 -13.83
C ALA A 380 -8.71 0.67 -14.63
N LEU A 381 -7.40 0.61 -14.38
CA LEU A 381 -6.49 -0.33 -15.03
C LEU A 381 -6.83 -1.80 -14.74
N LEU A 382 -7.38 -2.08 -13.55
CA LEU A 382 -7.87 -3.41 -13.17
C LEU A 382 -9.31 -3.68 -13.64
N GLY A 383 -10.00 -2.72 -14.29
CA GLY A 383 -11.39 -2.85 -14.68
C GLY A 383 -12.39 -2.89 -13.51
N LYS A 384 -12.02 -2.31 -12.35
CA LYS A 384 -12.75 -2.38 -11.07
C LYS A 384 -13.24 -1.03 -10.54
N SER A 385 -13.36 -0.01 -11.39
CA SER A 385 -13.74 1.36 -11.01
C SER A 385 -15.09 1.48 -10.29
N ASN A 386 -16.00 0.52 -10.47
CA ASN A 386 -17.30 0.49 -9.81
C ASN A 386 -17.25 -0.13 -8.42
N GLU A 387 -16.15 -0.82 -8.08
CA GLU A 387 -16.03 -1.59 -6.85
C GLU A 387 -15.02 -0.96 -5.86
N ILE A 388 -13.91 -0.43 -6.37
CA ILE A 388 -12.79 0.07 -5.57
C ILE A 388 -12.26 1.41 -6.11
N GLY A 389 -11.44 2.11 -5.32
CA GLY A 389 -10.75 3.35 -5.73
C GLY A 389 -11.59 4.62 -5.63
N SER A 390 -12.82 4.53 -5.14
CA SER A 390 -13.69 5.68 -4.89
C SER A 390 -14.66 5.42 -3.73
N LEU A 391 -15.30 6.49 -3.24
CA LEU A 391 -16.36 6.42 -2.23
C LEU A 391 -17.75 6.70 -2.84
N LYS A 392 -17.94 6.26 -4.07
CA LYS A 392 -19.23 6.31 -4.74
C LYS A 392 -20.18 5.25 -4.18
N THR A 393 -21.48 5.51 -4.27
CA THR A 393 -22.52 4.53 -3.90
C THR A 393 -22.29 3.19 -4.59
N GLY A 394 -22.33 2.10 -3.83
CA GLY A 394 -22.10 0.73 -4.28
C GLY A 394 -20.66 0.25 -4.24
N SER A 395 -19.66 1.13 -4.17
CA SER A 395 -18.25 0.76 -4.00
C SER A 395 -18.04 0.12 -2.62
N TYR A 396 -16.99 -0.70 -2.49
CA TYR A 396 -16.58 -1.17 -1.16
C TYR A 396 -16.21 0.01 -0.26
N ALA A 397 -16.58 -0.08 1.00
CA ALA A 397 -16.24 0.92 2.02
C ALA A 397 -14.75 0.76 2.44
N ASN A 398 -13.87 1.17 1.51
CA ASN A 398 -12.42 1.16 1.68
C ASN A 398 -11.96 2.61 1.75
N PHE A 399 -11.62 3.10 2.96
CA PHE A 399 -11.26 4.50 3.14
C PHE A 399 -10.32 4.71 4.33
N ILE A 400 -9.59 5.83 4.26
CA ILE A 400 -8.62 6.29 5.24
C ILE A 400 -9.18 7.53 5.91
N ILE A 401 -9.05 7.63 7.23
CA ILE A 401 -9.37 8.84 8.00
C ILE A 401 -8.08 9.50 8.45
N THR A 402 -7.95 10.80 8.18
CA THR A 402 -6.75 11.59 8.46
C THR A 402 -7.07 12.89 9.21
N SER A 403 -6.04 13.48 9.84
CA SER A 403 -6.17 14.76 10.53
C SER A 403 -6.25 15.99 9.58
N GLY A 404 -6.00 15.80 8.29
CA GLY A 404 -5.95 16.86 7.29
C GLY A 404 -5.61 16.34 5.91
N ALA A 405 -4.95 17.14 5.09
CA ALA A 405 -4.53 16.75 3.74
C ALA A 405 -3.55 15.58 3.79
N ILE A 406 -3.89 14.47 3.09
CA ILE A 406 -3.17 13.18 3.21
C ILE A 406 -1.68 13.29 2.82
N PHE A 407 -1.32 14.22 1.95
CA PHE A 407 0.04 14.48 1.49
C PHE A 407 0.70 15.69 2.19
N ASP A 408 0.21 16.08 3.35
CA ASP A 408 0.94 16.99 4.24
C ASP A 408 1.79 16.15 5.22
N GLU A 409 3.04 16.53 5.40
CA GLU A 409 4.00 15.85 6.29
C GLU A 409 3.48 15.72 7.73
N LYS A 410 2.73 16.75 8.19
CA LYS A 410 2.17 16.81 9.54
C LYS A 410 0.89 16.01 9.72
N THR A 411 0.30 15.52 8.64
CA THR A 411 -0.97 14.79 8.70
C THR A 411 -0.78 13.43 9.35
N ILE A 412 -1.63 13.15 10.33
CA ILE A 412 -1.74 11.86 11.03
C ILE A 412 -2.79 11.03 10.32
N VAL A 413 -2.44 9.80 9.98
CA VAL A 413 -3.40 8.79 9.52
C VAL A 413 -3.96 8.10 10.75
N PHE A 414 -5.27 8.17 10.96
CA PHE A 414 -5.92 7.62 12.15
C PHE A 414 -6.39 6.19 11.93
N GLU A 415 -7.17 5.98 10.90
CA GLU A 415 -7.83 4.71 10.66
C GLU A 415 -7.79 4.38 9.16
N ASN A 416 -7.68 3.10 8.84
CA ASN A 416 -7.92 2.57 7.51
C ASN A 416 -9.09 1.57 7.60
N TRP A 417 -10.15 1.79 6.84
CA TRP A 417 -11.32 0.94 6.78
C TRP A 417 -11.29 0.12 5.51
N VAL A 418 -11.47 -1.18 5.62
CA VAL A 418 -11.48 -2.10 4.47
C VAL A 418 -12.74 -2.95 4.53
N GLN A 419 -13.55 -2.86 3.48
CA GLN A 419 -14.87 -3.51 3.42
C GLN A 419 -15.71 -3.20 4.69
N GLY A 420 -15.66 -1.95 5.16
CA GLY A 420 -16.38 -1.51 6.36
C GLY A 420 -15.81 -2.00 7.69
N ASN A 421 -14.68 -2.73 7.69
CA ASN A 421 -14.00 -3.15 8.91
C ASN A 421 -12.88 -2.17 9.27
N LYS A 422 -12.87 -1.74 10.52
CA LYS A 422 -11.96 -0.74 11.04
C LYS A 422 -10.58 -1.32 11.37
N TYR A 423 -9.52 -0.69 10.88
CA TYR A 423 -8.16 -0.88 11.35
C TYR A 423 -7.63 0.44 11.94
N VAL A 424 -7.32 0.44 13.24
CA VAL A 424 -6.82 1.62 13.95
C VAL A 424 -5.30 1.70 13.79
N ILE A 425 -4.82 2.82 13.25
CA ILE A 425 -3.40 3.13 13.12
C ILE A 425 -2.97 4.06 14.24
N ASN A 426 -3.71 5.14 14.44
CA ASN A 426 -3.56 6.08 15.54
C ASN A 426 -4.94 6.39 16.11
N ASP A 427 -5.10 6.29 17.41
CA ASP A 427 -6.39 6.59 18.03
C ASP A 427 -6.63 8.12 18.04
N TRP A 428 -7.66 8.57 17.36
CA TRP A 428 -8.02 10.00 17.28
C TRP A 428 -8.77 10.51 18.51
N THR A 429 -9.17 9.62 19.41
CA THR A 429 -9.75 10.00 20.71
C THR A 429 -8.67 10.37 21.72
N VAL A 430 -7.41 10.05 21.42
CA VAL A 430 -6.26 10.40 22.24
C VAL A 430 -5.97 11.88 22.10
N LYS A 431 -6.11 12.64 23.18
CA LYS A 431 -5.75 14.06 23.20
C LYS A 431 -4.25 14.22 23.00
N ASP A 432 -3.85 15.22 22.22
CA ASP A 432 -2.44 15.59 22.08
C ASP A 432 -1.98 16.40 23.30
N ILE A 433 -1.22 15.73 24.16
CA ILE A 433 -0.64 16.35 25.36
C ILE A 433 0.76 16.89 25.14
N ARG A 434 1.27 16.87 23.91
CA ARG A 434 2.61 17.38 23.62
C ARG A 434 2.65 18.89 23.75
N GLY A 435 3.76 19.40 24.25
CA GLY A 435 3.97 20.83 24.47
C GLY A 435 4.89 21.11 25.64
N GLU A 436 4.95 22.35 26.04
CA GLU A 436 5.70 22.80 27.22
C GLU A 436 4.74 23.14 28.35
N TYR A 437 5.11 22.78 29.56
CA TYR A 437 4.28 22.93 30.75
C TYR A 437 5.08 23.46 31.93
N ASP A 438 4.44 24.26 32.75
CA ASP A 438 4.88 24.57 34.10
C ASP A 438 4.24 23.58 35.07
N LEU A 439 5.04 22.61 35.53
CA LEU A 439 4.61 21.56 36.46
C LEU A 439 4.86 22.01 37.90
N THR A 440 3.81 22.03 38.71
CA THR A 440 3.88 22.31 40.14
C THR A 440 3.44 21.07 40.91
N VAL A 441 4.27 20.61 41.85
CA VAL A 441 3.98 19.51 42.74
C VAL A 441 4.23 19.99 44.18
N SER A 442 3.17 20.14 44.99
CA SER A 442 3.27 20.79 46.30
C SER A 442 3.90 22.20 46.13
N ASN A 443 5.09 22.42 46.67
CA ASN A 443 5.83 23.68 46.64
C ASN A 443 6.96 23.70 45.61
N GLU A 444 7.17 22.60 44.88
CA GLU A 444 8.25 22.50 43.90
C GLU A 444 7.73 22.77 42.49
N THR A 445 8.51 23.48 41.69
CA THR A 445 8.19 23.79 40.29
C THR A 445 9.23 23.21 39.35
N TYR A 446 8.74 22.66 38.22
CA TYR A 446 9.54 22.06 37.16
C TYR A 446 9.09 22.58 35.80
N LYS A 447 10.00 22.61 34.83
CA LYS A 447 9.64 22.73 33.43
C LYS A 447 9.50 21.33 32.86
N LEU A 448 8.31 21.02 32.36
CA LEU A 448 7.99 19.73 31.72
C LEU A 448 7.79 19.97 30.23
N LYS A 449 8.58 19.31 29.41
CA LYS A 449 8.40 19.25 27.96
C LYS A 449 7.90 17.87 27.60
N ILE A 450 6.79 17.79 26.89
CA ILE A 450 6.22 16.54 26.36
C ILE A 450 6.38 16.58 24.84
N GLU A 451 7.07 15.58 24.30
CA GLU A 451 7.36 15.43 22.88
C GLU A 451 7.20 13.96 22.42
N GLY A 452 7.61 13.61 21.20
CA GLY A 452 7.46 12.27 20.64
C GLY A 452 6.16 12.11 19.87
N GLU A 453 5.61 10.90 19.84
CA GLU A 453 4.34 10.59 19.17
C GLU A 453 3.16 10.89 20.10
N VAL A 454 2.00 11.28 19.51
CA VAL A 454 0.78 11.56 20.30
C VAL A 454 0.37 10.38 21.17
N ALA A 455 0.44 9.17 20.63
CA ALA A 455 0.08 7.94 21.33
C ALA A 455 1.17 7.40 22.29
N LYS A 456 2.42 7.83 22.08
CA LYS A 456 3.59 7.43 22.90
C LYS A 456 4.45 8.63 23.23
N PRO A 457 3.91 9.61 23.97
CA PRO A 457 4.64 10.81 24.32
C PRO A 457 5.80 10.48 25.27
N LYS A 458 6.84 11.31 25.17
CA LYS A 458 8.03 11.25 26.04
C LYS A 458 8.12 12.55 26.83
N SER A 459 8.62 12.47 28.06
CA SER A 459 8.81 13.64 28.92
C SER A 459 10.28 13.97 29.11
N ASP A 460 10.59 15.26 29.01
CA ASP A 460 11.82 15.86 29.49
C ASP A 460 11.48 16.83 30.62
N ILE A 461 12.12 16.68 31.78
CA ILE A 461 11.90 17.51 32.96
C ILE A 461 13.18 18.22 33.35
N THR A 462 13.03 19.50 33.66
CA THR A 462 14.12 20.30 34.24
C THR A 462 13.65 21.03 35.50
N THR A 463 14.53 21.09 36.49
CA THR A 463 14.33 21.93 37.69
C THR A 463 14.43 23.42 37.37
N ALA A 464 14.09 24.29 38.33
CA ALA A 464 14.27 25.74 38.21
C ALA A 464 15.74 26.13 37.90
N ASP A 465 16.70 25.37 38.41
CA ASP A 465 18.15 25.54 38.18
C ASP A 465 18.62 24.91 36.84
N LYS A 466 17.70 24.56 35.93
CA LYS A 466 17.99 23.95 34.60
C LYS A 466 18.69 22.58 34.66
N LYS A 467 18.65 21.88 35.79
CA LYS A 467 19.17 20.51 35.88
C LYS A 467 18.16 19.52 35.31
N LYS A 468 18.61 18.64 34.39
CA LYS A 468 17.76 17.56 33.86
C LYS A 468 17.45 16.52 34.91
N VAL A 469 16.18 16.11 35.01
CA VAL A 469 15.70 15.07 35.91
C VAL A 469 15.19 13.90 35.07
N LYS A 470 15.59 12.69 35.41
CA LYS A 470 15.11 11.49 34.72
C LYS A 470 13.62 11.32 34.98
N SER A 471 12.85 11.17 33.90
CA SER A 471 11.41 10.95 33.96
C SER A 471 10.96 9.85 33.04
N ASN A 472 9.82 9.28 33.32
CA ASN A 472 9.12 8.33 32.44
C ASN A 472 7.65 8.70 32.40
N LEU A 473 7.11 8.90 31.19
CA LEU A 473 5.73 9.28 30.95
C LEU A 473 4.99 8.12 30.29
N THR A 474 3.85 7.79 30.83
CA THR A 474 2.87 6.89 30.21
C THR A 474 1.55 7.65 30.05
N PHE A 475 0.96 7.58 28.85
CA PHE A 475 -0.31 8.21 28.55
C PHE A 475 -1.24 7.18 27.88
N ALA A 476 -2.37 6.91 28.49
CA ALA A 476 -3.38 5.99 27.98
C ALA A 476 -4.76 6.37 28.51
N ASN A 477 -5.78 6.31 27.64
CA ASN A 477 -7.18 6.59 28.02
C ASN A 477 -7.39 7.92 28.75
N GLN A 478 -6.69 8.97 28.33
CA GLN A 478 -6.65 10.30 28.95
C GLN A 478 -5.96 10.35 30.32
N TRP A 479 -5.45 9.24 30.82
CA TRP A 479 -4.65 9.16 32.04
C TRP A 479 -3.18 9.42 31.77
N VAL A 480 -2.61 10.32 32.55
CA VAL A 480 -1.17 10.63 32.58
C VAL A 480 -0.56 10.01 33.81
N THR A 481 0.45 9.17 33.63
CA THR A 481 1.32 8.71 34.72
C THR A 481 2.73 9.21 34.44
N LEU A 482 3.26 10.05 35.34
CA LEU A 482 4.58 10.61 35.23
C LEU A 482 5.41 10.19 36.45
N LEU A 483 6.50 9.51 36.20
CA LEU A 483 7.50 9.14 37.20
C LEU A 483 8.68 10.08 37.11
N ILE A 484 9.00 10.77 38.19
CA ILE A 484 10.13 11.68 38.28
C ILE A 484 11.10 11.14 39.30
N LYS A 485 12.40 11.01 38.94
CA LYS A 485 13.44 10.58 39.88
C LYS A 485 13.76 11.75 40.82
N SER A 486 13.63 11.53 42.15
CA SER A 486 14.06 12.50 43.14
C SER A 486 15.58 12.73 43.10
N ASN A 487 16.00 13.96 43.38
CA ASN A 487 17.43 14.31 43.37
C ASN A 487 18.24 13.78 44.59
N ASP A 488 17.59 13.12 45.55
CA ASP A 488 18.27 12.52 46.67
C ASP A 488 19.08 11.31 46.25
N ASP A 489 20.28 11.15 46.80
CA ASP A 489 21.26 10.10 46.46
C ASP A 489 20.79 8.64 46.77
N VAL A 490 19.56 8.47 47.20
CA VAL A 490 18.95 7.16 47.46
C VAL A 490 18.40 6.61 46.13
N LYS A 491 18.98 5.53 45.66
CA LYS A 491 18.74 4.87 44.38
C LYS A 491 17.29 4.48 44.04
N THR A 492 16.30 4.72 44.92
CA THR A 492 14.92 4.21 44.82
C THR A 492 13.81 5.26 44.97
N ASN A 493 14.13 6.55 45.10
CA ASN A 493 13.10 7.57 45.32
C ASN A 493 12.54 8.13 43.99
N PHE A 494 11.29 7.79 43.70
CA PHE A 494 10.53 8.29 42.58
C PHE A 494 9.27 9.03 43.06
N LEU A 495 9.07 10.22 42.58
CA LEU A 495 7.81 10.93 42.69
C LEU A 495 6.87 10.41 41.61
N ARG A 496 5.73 9.86 42.00
CA ARG A 496 4.72 9.29 41.10
C ARG A 496 3.52 10.23 41.00
N LEU A 497 3.28 10.75 39.81
CA LEU A 497 2.16 11.62 39.49
C LEU A 497 1.15 10.86 38.64
N ASN A 498 -0.10 10.82 39.08
CA ASN A 498 -1.22 10.29 38.28
C ASN A 498 -2.26 11.38 38.10
N GLY A 499 -2.76 11.56 36.88
CA GLY A 499 -3.72 12.63 36.61
C GLY A 499 -4.41 12.50 35.26
N LEU A 500 -5.22 13.48 34.96
CA LEU A 500 -6.02 13.56 33.75
C LEU A 500 -5.70 14.84 32.97
N VAL A 501 -6.03 14.82 31.70
CA VAL A 501 -6.02 16.00 30.83
C VAL A 501 -7.36 16.70 30.92
N ASP A 502 -7.38 17.99 31.25
CA ASP A 502 -8.61 18.79 31.26
C ASP A 502 -9.01 19.27 29.84
N THR A 503 -10.10 20.05 29.76
CA THR A 503 -10.59 20.62 28.49
C THR A 503 -9.69 21.73 27.93
N THR A 504 -8.82 22.28 28.77
CA THR A 504 -7.86 23.36 28.40
C THR A 504 -6.45 22.82 28.15
N GLU A 505 -6.33 21.50 27.99
CA GLU A 505 -5.07 20.78 27.75
C GLU A 505 -4.04 20.89 28.91
N ASN A 506 -4.47 21.30 30.09
CA ASN A 506 -3.64 21.21 31.27
C ASN A 506 -3.72 19.80 31.90
N LEU A 507 -2.72 19.46 32.68
CA LEU A 507 -2.64 18.18 33.36
C LEU A 507 -2.78 18.40 34.87
N SER A 508 -3.60 17.58 35.53
CA SER A 508 -3.78 17.69 36.97
C SER A 508 -4.12 16.37 37.62
N GLY A 509 -3.79 16.21 38.88
CA GLY A 509 -4.08 14.99 39.60
C GLY A 509 -3.43 14.89 40.97
N LYS A 510 -3.15 13.67 41.38
CA LYS A 510 -2.53 13.35 42.65
C LYS A 510 -1.11 12.81 42.49
N ALA A 511 -0.23 13.21 43.36
CA ALA A 511 1.14 12.73 43.44
C ALA A 511 1.39 12.06 44.78
N ILE A 512 2.17 10.99 44.74
CA ILE A 512 2.65 10.30 45.94
C ILE A 512 4.11 10.70 46.14
N LEU A 513 4.37 11.38 47.24
CA LEU A 513 5.72 11.76 47.67
C LEU A 513 6.52 10.58 48.20
N ASN A 514 7.83 10.74 48.32
CA ASN A 514 8.74 9.71 48.83
C ASN A 514 8.43 9.23 50.25
N ASN A 515 7.79 10.08 51.06
CA ASN A 515 7.33 9.77 52.42
C ASN A 515 5.97 9.08 52.47
N GLY A 516 5.37 8.76 51.30
CA GLY A 516 4.06 8.13 51.17
C GLY A 516 2.87 9.09 51.28
N SER A 517 3.09 10.38 51.52
CA SER A 517 2.00 11.36 51.56
C SER A 517 1.47 11.69 50.16
N GLU A 518 0.15 11.90 50.08
CA GLU A 518 -0.55 12.25 48.88
C GLU A 518 -0.70 13.79 48.80
N VAL A 519 -0.30 14.38 47.65
CA VAL A 519 -0.44 15.80 47.36
C VAL A 519 -1.07 16.00 45.97
N THR A 520 -1.61 17.18 45.71
CA THR A 520 -2.09 17.54 44.37
C THR A 520 -0.94 18.08 43.51
N TRP A 521 -1.03 17.85 42.22
CA TRP A 521 -0.13 18.43 41.25
C TRP A 521 -0.91 19.03 40.08
N TYR A 522 -0.29 19.99 39.42
CA TYR A 522 -0.86 20.70 38.29
C TYR A 522 0.24 21.06 37.29
N ALA A 523 0.00 20.80 36.00
CA ALA A 523 0.89 21.24 34.92
C ALA A 523 0.12 22.13 33.94
N LYS A 524 0.45 23.41 33.93
CA LYS A 524 -0.14 24.41 33.06
C LYS A 524 0.56 24.42 31.73
N LYS A 525 -0.17 24.24 30.63
CA LYS A 525 0.39 24.30 29.27
C LYS A 525 0.82 25.73 28.97
N THR A 526 2.09 25.93 28.62
CA THR A 526 2.68 27.24 28.33
C THR A 526 2.92 27.43 26.83
N ALA A 527 3.21 26.36 26.09
CA ALA A 527 3.36 26.39 24.66
C ALA A 527 2.93 25.07 24.01
N PRO A 528 2.30 25.14 22.81
CA PRO A 528 2.01 23.94 22.04
C PRO A 528 3.30 23.29 21.53
N PHE A 529 3.25 21.99 21.23
CA PHE A 529 4.36 21.28 20.60
C PHE A 529 4.66 21.89 19.22
N LYS A 530 5.88 22.38 19.06
CA LYS A 530 6.37 22.84 17.77
C LYS A 530 7.22 21.72 17.16
N ILE A 531 6.83 21.22 16.01
CA ILE A 531 7.73 20.39 15.20
C ILE A 531 8.87 21.32 14.81
N VAL A 532 10.03 21.14 15.42
CA VAL A 532 11.25 21.79 14.96
C VAL A 532 11.51 21.21 13.58
N LYS A 533 11.18 21.96 12.54
CA LYS A 533 11.73 21.65 11.21
C LYS A 533 13.23 21.77 11.39
N ASP A 534 13.90 20.65 11.21
CA ASP A 534 15.32 20.73 10.91
C ASP A 534 15.42 21.67 9.69
N SER A 535 15.97 22.85 9.91
CA SER A 535 16.11 23.89 8.89
C SER A 535 17.25 23.57 7.90
N SER A 536 17.62 22.29 7.81
CA SER A 536 18.36 21.78 6.67
C SER A 536 17.50 22.05 5.44
N ALA A 537 17.83 23.14 4.78
CA ALA A 537 17.38 23.66 3.51
C ALA A 537 16.18 22.90 2.93
N VAL A 538 15.03 23.55 2.85
CA VAL A 538 14.01 23.18 1.84
C VAL A 538 14.79 23.17 0.53
N GLU A 539 15.22 21.98 0.10
CA GLU A 539 15.84 21.78 -1.20
C GLU A 539 14.83 22.34 -2.20
N LYS A 540 15.15 23.49 -2.76
CA LYS A 540 14.36 23.99 -3.89
C LYS A 540 14.35 22.89 -4.91
N PRO A 541 13.21 22.52 -5.48
CA PRO A 541 13.17 21.48 -6.50
C PRO A 541 14.20 21.85 -7.56
N PHE A 542 15.21 21.02 -7.74
CA PHE A 542 16.17 21.21 -8.82
C PHE A 542 15.40 21.17 -10.12
N ALA A 543 15.64 22.15 -11.00
CA ALA A 543 15.13 22.06 -12.35
C ALA A 543 15.67 20.77 -12.96
N VAL A 544 14.77 19.86 -13.33
CA VAL A 544 15.17 18.61 -14.00
C VAL A 544 15.84 19.00 -15.30
N GLN A 545 17.16 18.84 -15.38
CA GLN A 545 17.89 19.06 -16.60
C GLN A 545 17.60 17.89 -17.55
N PRO A 546 17.21 18.14 -18.80
CA PRO A 546 17.05 17.06 -19.77
C PRO A 546 18.36 16.30 -19.92
N VAL A 547 18.33 15.00 -19.70
CA VAL A 547 19.51 14.16 -19.94
C VAL A 547 19.66 14.00 -21.44
N THR A 548 20.75 14.52 -21.99
CA THR A 548 21.06 14.35 -23.41
C THR A 548 21.69 12.97 -23.61
N TYR A 549 20.92 12.05 -24.15
CA TYR A 549 21.45 10.75 -24.57
C TYR A 549 22.01 10.85 -26.00
N PRO A 550 22.97 9.98 -26.38
CA PRO A 550 23.37 9.84 -27.79
C PRO A 550 22.12 9.61 -28.67
N ASN A 551 22.11 10.18 -29.87
CA ASN A 551 20.98 10.15 -30.80
C ASN A 551 20.55 8.75 -31.28
N ILE A 552 21.20 7.69 -30.83
CA ILE A 552 20.81 6.30 -31.09
C ILE A 552 19.68 5.95 -30.13
N ALA A 553 18.44 6.25 -30.50
CA ALA A 553 17.27 5.74 -29.80
C ALA A 553 17.12 4.24 -30.08
N TYR A 554 16.80 3.47 -29.04
CA TYR A 554 16.55 2.04 -29.17
C TYR A 554 15.40 1.78 -30.16
N GLY A 555 15.66 0.98 -31.21
CA GLY A 555 14.69 0.63 -32.23
C GLY A 555 14.48 1.70 -33.32
N ASN A 556 15.24 2.79 -33.31
CA ASN A 556 15.21 3.77 -34.37
C ASN A 556 16.07 3.27 -35.57
N THR A 557 15.47 3.16 -36.75
CA THR A 557 16.15 2.75 -37.97
C THR A 557 16.78 3.93 -38.70
N GLU A 558 16.46 5.16 -38.28
CA GLU A 558 17.04 6.36 -38.88
C GLU A 558 18.44 6.62 -38.35
N LEU A 559 19.39 6.79 -39.23
CA LEU A 559 20.74 7.22 -38.85
C LEU A 559 20.67 8.62 -38.25
N PRO A 560 21.42 8.91 -37.15
CA PRO A 560 21.48 10.25 -36.60
C PRO A 560 22.01 11.21 -37.67
N LYS A 561 21.35 12.36 -37.86
CA LYS A 561 21.87 13.42 -38.72
C LYS A 561 23.21 13.88 -38.15
N ALA A 562 24.23 13.86 -38.97
CA ALA A 562 25.54 14.36 -38.59
C ALA A 562 25.41 15.82 -38.13
N GLN A 563 25.81 16.14 -36.93
CA GLN A 563 26.00 17.51 -36.47
C GLN A 563 27.46 17.88 -36.67
N THR A 564 27.69 18.95 -37.41
CA THR A 564 29.03 19.50 -37.49
C THR A 564 29.39 20.18 -36.19
N LEU A 565 30.29 19.59 -35.43
CA LEU A 565 30.90 20.25 -34.28
C LEU A 565 31.91 21.26 -34.83
N LEU A 566 31.59 22.54 -34.72
CA LEU A 566 32.60 23.61 -34.86
C LEU A 566 33.36 23.68 -33.52
N PHE A 567 34.64 23.32 -33.58
CA PHE A 567 35.57 23.53 -32.47
C PHE A 567 36.05 24.97 -32.44
#